data_0b03eea179bd59239a62b02439966e5e
#
_entry.id   0b03eea179bd59239a62b02439966e5e
#
_cell.length_a   1.000
_cell.length_b   1.000
_cell.length_c   1.000
_cell.angle_alpha   90.00
_cell.angle_beta   90.00
_cell.angle_gamma   90.00
#
_symmetry.space_group_name_H-M   'P 1'
#
loop_
_entity.id
_entity.type
_entity.pdbx_description
1 polymer ?
#
loop_
_entity_poly.entity_id
_entity_poly.type
_entity_poly.pdbx_seq_one_letter_code
_entity_poly.pdbx_strand_id
1 'polypeptide(L)'
;AQVVSIVDVYDALTSERCYKKAFDHDTAIQMILDGQCGQFNPTLLNCLKELSIQLSKMLNKEMDDNKYSHEIQRLSNEILSDKSLPSQIYSQSLVKVMQEKIDFFKSNSGMNSIDYNAVSGQLTILNGNQQILCQRNNPKIDLFKEFGVNEEDVQYIRVLLHQTSVQNKEISATIKATVENNSQMYRMKLHTLWSPLKKDGYIGIVGYFDTVK
;
A
#
# COMPACT_ATOMS: atom_id res chain seq x y z
N ALA A 1 -17.52 -24.48 -0.65
CA ALA A 1 -17.15 -24.62 -2.06
C ALA A 1 -17.89 -23.61 -2.96
N GLN A 2 -19.23 -23.55 -3.00
CA GLN A 2 -19.99 -22.69 -3.93
C GLN A 2 -19.77 -21.18 -3.71
N VAL A 3 -19.55 -20.72 -2.48
CA VAL A 3 -19.24 -19.29 -2.20
C VAL A 3 -17.96 -18.89 -2.90
N VAL A 4 -16.91 -19.70 -2.80
CA VAL A 4 -15.63 -19.43 -3.47
C VAL A 4 -15.82 -19.43 -5.00
N SER A 5 -16.58 -20.39 -5.55
CA SER A 5 -16.86 -20.45 -6.99
C SER A 5 -17.58 -19.20 -7.52
N ILE A 6 -18.53 -18.64 -6.77
CA ILE A 6 -19.20 -17.38 -7.18
C ILE A 6 -18.19 -16.22 -7.20
N VAL A 7 -17.33 -16.12 -6.19
CA VAL A 7 -16.31 -15.07 -6.12
C VAL A 7 -15.32 -15.21 -7.26
N ASP A 8 -14.83 -16.42 -7.55
CA ASP A 8 -13.90 -16.69 -8.65
C ASP A 8 -14.51 -16.33 -10.01
N VAL A 9 -15.79 -16.67 -10.21
CA VAL A 9 -16.51 -16.33 -11.44
C VAL A 9 -16.66 -14.81 -11.58
N TYR A 10 -17.04 -14.13 -10.49
CA TYR A 10 -17.18 -12.68 -10.50
C TYR A 10 -15.85 -12.00 -10.80
N ASP A 11 -14.78 -12.38 -10.14
CA ASP A 11 -13.43 -11.87 -10.42
C ASP A 11 -13.02 -12.12 -11.87
N ALA A 12 -13.24 -13.32 -12.38
CA ALA A 12 -12.94 -13.68 -13.76
C ALA A 12 -13.72 -12.85 -14.80
N LEU A 13 -14.92 -12.37 -14.46
CA LEU A 13 -15.74 -11.52 -15.33
C LEU A 13 -15.30 -10.06 -15.27
N THR A 14 -14.96 -9.56 -14.10
CA THR A 14 -14.65 -8.14 -13.85
C THR A 14 -13.16 -7.79 -13.98
N SER A 15 -12.28 -8.79 -14.06
CA SER A 15 -10.85 -8.59 -14.29
C SER A 15 -10.49 -8.61 -15.76
N GLU A 16 -9.63 -7.67 -16.20
CA GLU A 16 -9.08 -7.64 -17.55
C GLU A 16 -8.04 -8.75 -17.73
N ARG A 17 -8.15 -9.51 -18.82
CA ARG A 17 -7.21 -10.58 -19.17
C ARG A 17 -6.64 -10.35 -20.56
N CYS A 18 -5.46 -10.88 -20.85
CA CYS A 18 -4.76 -10.66 -22.13
C CYS A 18 -5.58 -11.04 -23.40
N TYR A 19 -6.65 -11.82 -23.24
CA TYR A 19 -7.54 -12.28 -24.33
C TYR A 19 -8.99 -11.80 -24.19
N LYS A 20 -9.35 -11.05 -23.11
CA LYS A 20 -10.73 -10.66 -22.83
C LYS A 20 -10.79 -9.35 -22.05
N LYS A 21 -11.58 -8.39 -22.51
CA LYS A 21 -11.90 -7.19 -21.75
C LYS A 21 -12.79 -7.52 -20.55
N ALA A 22 -12.61 -6.81 -19.46
CA ALA A 22 -13.48 -6.90 -18.29
C ALA A 22 -14.92 -6.51 -18.65
N PHE A 23 -15.88 -7.22 -18.11
CA PHE A 23 -17.28 -6.78 -18.09
C PHE A 23 -17.46 -5.75 -16.97
N ASP A 24 -18.38 -4.82 -17.17
CA ASP A 24 -18.80 -3.94 -16.08
C ASP A 24 -19.52 -4.72 -14.98
N HIS A 25 -19.59 -4.11 -13.78
CA HIS A 25 -20.15 -4.73 -12.60
C HIS A 25 -21.56 -5.28 -12.82
N ASP A 26 -22.44 -4.45 -13.39
CA ASP A 26 -23.86 -4.81 -13.52
C ASP A 26 -24.04 -5.97 -14.52
N THR A 27 -23.30 -5.93 -15.62
CA THR A 27 -23.29 -7.04 -16.60
C THR A 27 -22.76 -8.32 -15.97
N ALA A 28 -21.68 -8.30 -15.20
CA ALA A 28 -21.10 -9.45 -14.54
C ALA A 28 -22.09 -10.09 -13.53
N ILE A 29 -22.72 -9.26 -12.69
CA ILE A 29 -23.75 -9.71 -11.75
C ILE A 29 -24.92 -10.37 -12.49
N GLN A 30 -25.43 -9.73 -13.57
CA GLN A 30 -26.54 -10.27 -14.33
C GLN A 30 -26.22 -11.62 -14.97
N MET A 31 -25.00 -11.79 -15.54
CA MET A 31 -24.55 -13.07 -16.12
C MET A 31 -24.53 -14.20 -15.09
N ILE A 32 -24.13 -13.89 -13.84
CA ILE A 32 -24.13 -14.90 -12.76
C ILE A 32 -25.56 -15.25 -12.35
N LEU A 33 -26.43 -14.25 -12.20
CA LEU A 33 -27.83 -14.46 -11.82
C LEU A 33 -28.63 -15.24 -12.88
N ASP A 34 -28.33 -15.00 -14.16
CA ASP A 34 -28.95 -15.70 -15.30
C ASP A 34 -28.41 -17.13 -15.50
N GLY A 35 -27.43 -17.54 -14.70
CA GLY A 35 -26.85 -18.89 -14.78
C GLY A 35 -25.92 -19.11 -15.98
N GLN A 36 -25.48 -18.05 -16.67
CA GLN A 36 -24.58 -18.14 -17.83
C GLN A 36 -23.19 -18.68 -17.44
N CYS A 37 -22.82 -18.55 -16.19
CA CYS A 37 -21.51 -18.96 -15.64
C CYS A 37 -21.61 -20.23 -14.77
N GLY A 38 -22.72 -20.93 -14.81
CA GLY A 38 -23.00 -22.12 -14.02
C GLY A 38 -24.19 -21.93 -13.08
N GLN A 39 -24.62 -23.06 -12.47
CA GLN A 39 -25.76 -23.06 -11.54
C GLN A 39 -25.27 -22.92 -10.11
N PHE A 40 -25.74 -21.92 -9.40
CA PHE A 40 -25.43 -21.66 -8.01
C PHE A 40 -26.67 -21.78 -7.14
N ASN A 41 -26.45 -22.01 -5.85
CA ASN A 41 -27.55 -22.08 -4.87
C ASN A 41 -28.34 -20.78 -4.87
N PRO A 42 -29.70 -20.83 -4.97
CA PRO A 42 -30.53 -19.60 -4.97
C PRO A 42 -30.33 -18.68 -3.80
N THR A 43 -30.05 -19.22 -2.61
CA THR A 43 -29.74 -18.41 -1.42
C THR A 43 -28.47 -17.60 -1.62
N LEU A 44 -27.41 -18.16 -2.24
CA LEU A 44 -26.17 -17.45 -2.52
C LEU A 44 -26.35 -16.37 -3.60
N LEU A 45 -27.21 -16.65 -4.61
CA LEU A 45 -27.56 -15.65 -5.63
C LEU A 45 -28.32 -14.45 -5.03
N ASN A 46 -29.22 -14.71 -4.08
CA ASN A 46 -29.92 -13.63 -3.35
C ASN A 46 -28.92 -12.79 -2.52
N CYS A 47 -28.00 -13.43 -1.79
CA CYS A 47 -26.93 -12.72 -1.06
C CYS A 47 -26.06 -11.89 -2.01
N LEU A 48 -25.68 -12.43 -3.17
CA LEU A 48 -24.89 -11.69 -4.17
C LEU A 48 -25.66 -10.46 -4.67
N LYS A 49 -26.94 -10.58 -4.94
CA LYS A 49 -27.80 -9.47 -5.36
C LYS A 49 -27.89 -8.37 -4.29
N GLU A 50 -28.05 -8.73 -3.03
CA GLU A 50 -28.09 -7.77 -1.92
C GLU A 50 -26.74 -7.04 -1.72
N LEU A 51 -25.64 -7.76 -1.92
CA LEU A 51 -24.28 -7.23 -1.78
C LEU A 51 -23.81 -6.46 -3.03
N SER A 52 -24.50 -6.55 -4.17
CA SER A 52 -24.06 -5.99 -5.45
C SER A 52 -23.73 -4.49 -5.37
N ILE A 53 -24.56 -3.70 -4.65
CA ILE A 53 -24.33 -2.25 -4.46
C ILE A 53 -23.03 -1.99 -3.67
N GLN A 54 -22.74 -2.84 -2.68
CA GLN A 54 -21.49 -2.71 -1.89
C GLN A 54 -20.28 -3.11 -2.73
N LEU A 55 -20.38 -4.17 -3.52
CA LEU A 55 -19.34 -4.62 -4.45
C LEU A 55 -19.05 -3.56 -5.53
N SER A 56 -20.07 -2.93 -6.10
CA SER A 56 -19.89 -1.83 -7.06
C SER A 56 -19.13 -0.64 -6.45
N LYS A 57 -19.48 -0.26 -5.21
CA LYS A 57 -18.75 0.79 -4.49
C LYS A 57 -17.30 0.42 -4.19
N MET A 58 -17.02 -0.85 -3.90
CA MET A 58 -15.67 -1.36 -3.67
C MET A 58 -14.85 -1.34 -4.96
N LEU A 59 -15.38 -1.81 -6.08
CA LEU A 59 -14.70 -1.77 -7.39
C LEU A 59 -14.36 -0.36 -7.84
N ASN A 60 -15.28 0.59 -7.69
CA ASN A 60 -15.02 2.00 -8.01
C ASN A 60 -13.95 2.61 -7.09
N LYS A 61 -13.76 2.05 -5.89
CA LYS A 61 -12.71 2.44 -4.96
C LYS A 61 -11.38 1.73 -5.25
N GLU A 62 -11.43 0.51 -5.79
CA GLU A 62 -10.25 -0.29 -6.15
C GLU A 62 -9.48 0.26 -7.37
N MET A 63 -10.08 1.08 -8.22
CA MET A 63 -9.32 1.78 -9.26
C MET A 63 -8.26 2.73 -8.67
N ASP A 64 -8.49 3.21 -7.42
CA ASP A 64 -7.48 3.93 -6.64
C ASP A 64 -6.60 2.99 -5.76
N ASP A 65 -7.10 1.80 -5.41
CA ASP A 65 -6.45 0.86 -4.47
C ASP A 65 -5.52 -0.18 -5.14
N ASN A 66 -5.55 -0.34 -6.46
CA ASN A 66 -4.64 -1.26 -7.20
C ASN A 66 -3.14 -0.98 -6.97
N LYS A 67 -2.83 0.20 -6.49
CA LYS A 67 -1.51 0.65 -6.13
C LYS A 67 -0.98 0.00 -4.84
N TYR A 68 -1.88 -0.34 -3.94
CA TYR A 68 -1.52 -0.94 -2.64
C TYR A 68 -1.53 -2.47 -2.68
N SER A 69 -2.23 -3.08 -3.64
CA SER A 69 -2.33 -4.55 -3.74
C SER A 69 -0.98 -5.21 -4.02
N HIS A 70 -0.12 -4.62 -4.84
CA HIS A 70 1.24 -5.11 -5.05
C HIS A 70 2.10 -5.04 -3.78
N GLU A 71 1.95 -3.99 -2.98
CA GLU A 71 2.69 -3.83 -1.73
C GLU A 71 2.16 -4.77 -0.65
N ILE A 72 0.85 -4.97 -0.58
CA ILE A 72 0.20 -5.97 0.29
C ILE A 72 0.72 -7.37 -0.03
N GLN A 73 0.75 -7.73 -1.31
CA GLN A 73 1.18 -9.05 -1.76
C GLN A 73 2.66 -9.31 -1.46
N ARG A 74 3.50 -8.27 -1.60
CA ARG A 74 4.92 -8.35 -1.28
C ARG A 74 5.18 -8.49 0.21
N LEU A 75 4.55 -7.65 1.05
CA LEU A 75 4.67 -7.74 2.50
C LEU A 75 4.09 -9.04 3.04
N SER A 76 3.01 -9.55 2.44
CA SER A 76 2.47 -10.88 2.75
C SER A 76 3.50 -11.97 2.50
N ASN A 77 4.18 -11.94 1.36
CA ASN A 77 5.20 -12.94 1.01
C ASN A 77 6.44 -12.85 1.93
N GLU A 78 6.86 -11.66 2.31
CA GLU A 78 7.98 -11.46 3.25
C GLU A 78 7.65 -11.99 4.65
N ILE A 79 6.44 -11.72 5.15
CA ILE A 79 5.98 -12.16 6.46
C ILE A 79 5.70 -13.68 6.45
N LEU A 80 5.13 -14.23 5.38
CA LEU A 80 4.86 -15.67 5.24
C LEU A 80 6.13 -16.51 5.12
N SER A 81 7.28 -15.92 4.80
CA SER A 81 8.57 -16.62 4.73
C SER A 81 9.19 -16.93 6.10
N ASP A 82 8.77 -16.25 7.16
CA ASP A 82 9.25 -16.52 8.52
C ASP A 82 8.40 -17.61 9.21
N LYS A 83 8.84 -18.84 9.10
CA LYS A 83 8.14 -20.06 9.57
C LYS A 83 8.00 -20.18 11.10
N SER A 84 8.39 -19.19 11.90
CA SER A 84 8.50 -19.29 13.35
C SER A 84 7.25 -18.91 14.14
N LEU A 85 6.22 -18.35 13.50
CA LEU A 85 5.01 -17.86 14.18
C LEU A 85 3.71 -18.47 13.63
N PRO A 86 2.64 -18.59 14.44
CA PRO A 86 1.33 -19.04 13.96
C PRO A 86 0.75 -18.10 12.89
N SER A 87 0.24 -18.65 11.80
CA SER A 87 -0.26 -17.90 10.63
C SER A 87 -1.30 -16.82 10.95
N GLN A 88 -2.13 -17.01 11.97
CA GLN A 88 -3.12 -16.02 12.40
C GLN A 88 -2.51 -14.74 13.00
N ILE A 89 -1.45 -14.90 13.79
CA ILE A 89 -0.75 -13.74 14.41
C ILE A 89 -0.05 -12.92 13.35
N TYR A 90 0.51 -13.57 12.34
CA TYR A 90 1.12 -12.90 11.18
C TYR A 90 0.12 -12.08 10.39
N SER A 91 -1.00 -12.70 10.02
CA SER A 91 -2.03 -12.03 9.22
C SER A 91 -2.59 -10.80 9.93
N GLN A 92 -2.86 -10.89 11.22
CA GLN A 92 -3.36 -9.76 12.02
C GLN A 92 -2.32 -8.63 12.12
N SER A 93 -1.04 -8.98 12.28
CA SER A 93 0.04 -8.01 12.36
C SER A 93 0.29 -7.29 11.05
N LEU A 94 0.23 -8.02 9.95
CA LEU A 94 0.30 -7.46 8.61
C LEU A 94 -0.84 -6.48 8.35
N VAL A 95 -2.07 -6.89 8.61
CA VAL A 95 -3.26 -6.04 8.45
C VAL A 95 -3.12 -4.74 9.23
N LYS A 96 -2.60 -4.79 10.46
CA LYS A 96 -2.39 -3.59 11.27
C LYS A 96 -1.38 -2.62 10.64
N VAL A 97 -0.23 -3.10 10.16
CA VAL A 97 0.78 -2.27 9.51
C VAL A 97 0.24 -1.68 8.20
N MET A 98 -0.51 -2.47 7.44
CA MET A 98 -1.13 -2.01 6.18
C MET A 98 -2.20 -0.96 6.45
N GLN A 99 -3.03 -1.15 7.47
CA GLN A 99 -4.03 -0.15 7.87
C GLN A 99 -3.37 1.17 8.25
N GLU A 100 -2.27 1.11 9.01
CA GLU A 100 -1.48 2.28 9.41
C GLU A 100 -0.94 3.05 8.18
N LYS A 101 -0.42 2.34 7.17
CA LYS A 101 -0.02 2.95 5.89
C LYS A 101 -1.18 3.60 5.15
N ILE A 102 -2.29 2.89 5.01
CA ILE A 102 -3.49 3.37 4.31
C ILE A 102 -4.02 4.64 4.97
N ASP A 103 -4.15 4.64 6.30
CA ASP A 103 -4.65 5.79 7.04
C ASP A 103 -3.74 7.00 6.90
N PHE A 104 -2.42 6.78 6.92
CA PHE A 104 -1.43 7.83 6.68
C PHE A 104 -1.56 8.43 5.27
N PHE A 105 -1.66 7.60 4.21
CA PHE A 105 -1.78 8.11 2.85
C PHE A 105 -3.13 8.75 2.56
N LYS A 106 -4.24 8.25 3.14
CA LYS A 106 -5.55 8.89 3.02
C LYS A 106 -5.58 10.30 3.61
N SER A 107 -4.90 10.49 4.73
CA SER A 107 -4.83 11.79 5.41
C SER A 107 -4.02 12.83 4.64
N ASN A 108 -3.20 12.41 3.67
CA ASN A 108 -2.25 13.25 2.95
C ASN A 108 -2.37 13.10 1.42
N SER A 109 -3.58 12.82 0.93
CA SER A 109 -3.85 12.70 -0.50
C SER A 109 -3.52 14.00 -1.26
N GLY A 110 -2.86 13.86 -2.41
CA GLY A 110 -2.43 15.00 -3.25
C GLY A 110 -1.03 15.54 -2.95
N MET A 111 -0.35 15.06 -1.91
CA MET A 111 1.05 15.41 -1.62
C MET A 111 2.03 14.42 -2.28
N ASN A 112 3.26 14.88 -2.50
CA ASN A 112 4.34 13.98 -2.85
C ASN A 112 4.59 13.03 -1.68
N SER A 113 4.78 11.76 -1.96
CA SER A 113 4.89 10.73 -0.92
C SER A 113 6.11 9.85 -1.09
N ILE A 114 6.58 9.33 0.03
CA ILE A 114 7.70 8.42 0.14
C ILE A 114 7.26 7.16 0.89
N ASP A 115 7.62 6.00 0.38
CA ASP A 115 7.43 4.71 1.03
C ASP A 115 8.76 3.95 0.98
N TYR A 116 9.32 3.67 2.14
CA TYR A 116 10.55 2.90 2.29
C TYR A 116 10.33 1.68 3.18
N ASN A 117 10.66 0.52 2.65
CA ASN A 117 10.67 -0.73 3.39
C ASN A 117 12.12 -1.08 3.74
N ALA A 118 12.46 -1.03 5.03
CA ALA A 118 13.81 -1.29 5.52
C ALA A 118 14.22 -2.77 5.43
N VAL A 119 13.25 -3.70 5.36
CA VAL A 119 13.51 -5.15 5.28
C VAL A 119 13.91 -5.53 3.86
N SER A 120 13.17 -5.07 2.85
CA SER A 120 13.47 -5.37 1.44
C SER A 120 14.40 -4.34 0.78
N GLY A 121 14.61 -3.17 1.40
CA GLY A 121 15.32 -2.06 0.81
C GLY A 121 14.59 -1.40 -0.36
N GLN A 122 13.27 -1.61 -0.47
CA GLN A 122 12.48 -0.95 -1.51
C GLN A 122 12.13 0.46 -1.11
N LEU A 123 12.43 1.38 -2.00
CA LEU A 123 12.06 2.78 -1.94
C LEU A 123 11.11 3.10 -3.10
N THR A 124 10.01 3.78 -2.82
CA THR A 124 9.11 4.33 -3.82
C THR A 124 8.80 5.78 -3.48
N ILE A 125 9.00 6.67 -4.43
CA ILE A 125 8.67 8.10 -4.31
C ILE A 125 7.64 8.42 -5.37
N LEU A 126 6.57 9.10 -4.99
CA LEU A 126 5.45 9.44 -5.85
C LEU A 126 5.18 10.93 -5.79
N ASN A 127 4.75 11.52 -6.92
CA ASN A 127 4.24 12.88 -6.93
C ASN A 127 2.79 12.95 -6.41
N GLY A 128 2.27 14.18 -6.22
CA GLY A 128 0.90 14.39 -5.76
C GLY A 128 -0.19 13.78 -6.66
N ASN A 129 0.11 13.54 -7.95
CA ASN A 129 -0.76 12.83 -8.90
C ASN A 129 -0.53 11.32 -8.89
N GLN A 130 0.22 10.83 -7.91
CA GLN A 130 0.48 9.41 -7.72
C GLN A 130 1.33 8.75 -8.83
N GLN A 131 2.08 9.51 -9.59
CA GLN A 131 3.04 8.99 -10.57
C GLN A 131 4.36 8.68 -9.88
N ILE A 132 5.00 7.58 -10.27
CA ILE A 132 6.29 7.16 -9.72
C ILE A 132 7.38 8.13 -10.20
N LEU A 133 7.97 8.86 -9.27
CA LEU A 133 9.16 9.69 -9.52
C LEU A 133 10.45 8.88 -9.40
N CYS A 134 10.51 8.00 -8.42
CA CYS A 134 11.67 7.14 -8.19
C CYS A 134 11.23 5.79 -7.61
N GLN A 135 11.83 4.72 -8.11
CA GLN A 135 11.68 3.39 -7.52
C GLN A 135 13.04 2.71 -7.50
N ARG A 136 13.43 2.21 -6.34
CA ARG A 136 14.68 1.48 -6.11
C ARG A 136 14.41 0.23 -5.29
N ASN A 137 15.21 -0.78 -5.52
CA ASN A 137 15.14 -2.04 -4.79
C ASN A 137 16.55 -2.47 -4.42
N ASN A 138 17.06 -1.91 -3.33
CA ASN A 138 18.41 -2.20 -2.83
C ASN A 138 18.39 -2.18 -1.29
N PRO A 139 18.68 -3.30 -0.60
CA PRO A 139 18.66 -3.38 0.87
C PRO A 139 19.70 -2.48 1.56
N LYS A 140 20.68 -1.97 0.81
CA LYS A 140 21.72 -1.06 1.33
C LYS A 140 21.46 0.42 0.95
N ILE A 141 20.26 0.72 0.44
CA ILE A 141 19.95 2.07 -0.01
C ILE A 141 19.96 3.05 1.17
N ASP A 142 20.63 4.17 0.97
CA ASP A 142 20.46 5.32 1.84
C ASP A 142 19.33 6.17 1.27
N LEU A 143 18.16 6.04 1.88
CA LEU A 143 16.93 6.70 1.49
C LEU A 143 17.12 8.20 1.20
N PHE A 144 17.84 8.89 2.06
CA PHE A 144 17.96 10.34 1.98
C PHE A 144 18.98 10.78 0.95
N LYS A 145 20.04 9.99 0.74
CA LYS A 145 20.99 10.23 -0.36
C LYS A 145 20.34 10.03 -1.73
N GLU A 146 19.49 9.03 -1.88
CA GLU A 146 18.71 8.84 -3.12
C GLU A 146 17.71 9.97 -3.38
N PHE A 147 17.23 10.63 -2.33
CA PHE A 147 16.39 11.82 -2.43
C PHE A 147 17.19 13.10 -2.68
N GLY A 148 18.52 13.02 -2.76
CA GLY A 148 19.37 14.19 -2.99
C GLY A 148 19.50 15.13 -1.78
N VAL A 149 19.26 14.62 -0.58
CA VAL A 149 19.43 15.39 0.68
C VAL A 149 20.90 15.58 0.96
N ASN A 150 21.29 16.78 1.41
CA ASN A 150 22.66 17.04 1.80
C ASN A 150 23.08 16.24 3.04
N GLU A 151 24.39 16.03 3.23
CA GLU A 151 24.91 15.17 4.30
C GLU A 151 24.55 15.67 5.72
N GLU A 152 24.46 16.97 5.94
CA GLU A 152 24.12 17.55 7.25
C GLU A 152 22.66 17.23 7.62
N ASP A 153 21.74 17.43 6.66
CA ASP A 153 20.33 17.12 6.84
C ASP A 153 20.08 15.59 6.94
N VAL A 154 20.89 14.77 6.24
CA VAL A 154 20.86 13.30 6.40
C VAL A 154 21.19 12.90 7.83
N GLN A 155 22.26 13.48 8.42
CA GLN A 155 22.61 13.19 9.81
C GLN A 155 21.54 13.69 10.78
N TYR A 156 20.97 14.86 10.54
CA TYR A 156 19.87 15.39 11.34
C TYR A 156 18.65 14.46 11.33
N ILE A 157 18.22 13.99 10.15
CA ILE A 157 17.08 13.06 10.05
C ILE A 157 17.40 11.73 10.74
N ARG A 158 18.63 11.22 10.62
CA ARG A 158 19.04 9.97 11.31
C ARG A 158 18.91 10.10 12.82
N VAL A 159 19.32 11.24 13.40
CA VAL A 159 19.15 11.50 14.83
C VAL A 159 17.66 11.49 15.20
N LEU A 160 16.80 12.13 14.41
CA LEU A 160 15.36 12.12 14.64
C LEU A 160 14.78 10.70 14.54
N LEU A 161 15.21 9.91 13.56
CA LEU A 161 14.77 8.51 13.39
C LEU A 161 15.15 7.65 14.60
N HIS A 162 16.35 7.83 15.16
CA HIS A 162 16.77 7.12 16.36
C HIS A 162 15.94 7.46 17.62
N GLN A 163 15.26 8.60 17.62
CA GLN A 163 14.35 8.99 18.70
C GLN A 163 12.94 8.42 18.52
N THR A 164 12.65 7.78 17.40
CA THR A 164 11.35 7.14 17.16
C THR A 164 11.23 5.80 17.89
N SER A 165 10.01 5.44 18.18
CA SER A 165 9.66 4.18 18.83
C SER A 165 8.25 3.76 18.44
N VAL A 166 7.80 2.60 18.89
CA VAL A 166 6.41 2.14 18.70
C VAL A 166 5.39 3.16 19.22
N GLN A 167 5.75 3.96 20.22
CA GLN A 167 4.86 4.96 20.83
C GLN A 167 5.03 6.35 20.20
N ASN A 168 6.22 6.66 19.68
CA ASN A 168 6.53 7.95 19.04
C ASN A 168 7.00 7.68 17.59
N LYS A 169 6.06 7.72 16.65
CA LYS A 169 6.29 7.31 15.27
C LYS A 169 6.50 8.45 14.30
N GLU A 170 6.12 9.68 14.67
CA GLU A 170 6.11 10.81 13.75
C GLU A 170 7.37 11.67 13.86
N ILE A 171 7.88 12.08 12.71
CA ILE A 171 8.97 13.04 12.58
C ILE A 171 8.53 14.13 11.61
N SER A 172 8.84 15.37 11.95
CA SER A 172 8.71 16.50 11.03
C SER A 172 10.06 17.18 10.88
N ALA A 173 10.50 17.41 9.67
CA ALA A 173 11.76 18.06 9.36
C ALA A 173 11.61 18.98 8.15
N THR A 174 12.46 20.01 8.10
CA THR A 174 12.67 20.82 6.90
C THR A 174 14.10 20.58 6.45
N ILE A 175 14.27 20.14 5.21
CA ILE A 175 15.55 19.70 4.65
C ILE A 175 15.82 20.37 3.32
N LYS A 176 17.08 20.46 2.97
CA LYS A 176 17.52 20.87 1.64
C LYS A 176 17.84 19.66 0.79
N ALA A 177 17.13 19.53 -0.33
CA ALA A 177 17.38 18.45 -1.27
C ALA A 177 17.57 18.99 -2.69
N THR A 178 18.35 18.26 -3.50
CA THR A 178 18.59 18.60 -4.90
C THR A 178 17.94 17.55 -5.76
N VAL A 179 16.84 17.92 -6.43
CA VAL A 179 16.10 17.05 -7.35
C VAL A 179 16.22 17.64 -8.75
N GLU A 180 16.65 16.84 -9.74
CA GLU A 180 16.82 17.26 -11.13
C GLU A 180 17.65 18.56 -11.30
N ASN A 181 18.79 18.68 -10.57
CA ASN A 181 19.67 19.86 -10.54
C ASN A 181 19.04 21.13 -9.94
N ASN A 182 17.87 21.03 -9.34
CA ASN A 182 17.22 22.13 -8.65
C ASN A 182 17.29 21.93 -7.13
N SER A 183 18.00 22.82 -6.43
CA SER A 183 18.15 22.75 -4.97
C SER A 183 17.05 23.54 -4.28
N GLN A 184 16.22 22.88 -3.51
CA GLN A 184 15.05 23.46 -2.85
C GLN A 184 14.95 23.01 -1.39
N MET A 185 14.21 23.79 -0.60
CA MET A 185 13.82 23.39 0.75
C MET A 185 12.53 22.59 0.69
N TYR A 186 12.52 21.44 1.36
CA TYR A 186 11.36 20.58 1.49
C TYR A 186 10.96 20.45 2.95
N ARG A 187 9.68 20.61 3.22
CA ARG A 187 9.09 20.20 4.48
C ARG A 187 8.62 18.76 4.33
N MET A 188 9.09 17.87 5.20
CA MET A 188 8.66 16.48 5.22
C MET A 188 8.07 16.08 6.56
N LYS A 189 7.09 15.20 6.50
CA LYS A 189 6.56 14.50 7.66
C LYS A 189 6.70 13.01 7.39
N LEU A 190 7.38 12.31 8.29
CA LEU A 190 7.65 10.89 8.20
C LEU A 190 6.93 10.17 9.34
N HIS A 191 6.43 8.98 9.04
CA HIS A 191 5.83 8.07 9.99
C HIS A 191 6.58 6.74 9.93
N THR A 192 7.18 6.35 11.04
CA THR A 192 7.94 5.10 11.15
C THR A 192 7.01 3.91 11.39
N LEU A 193 7.28 2.82 10.70
CA LEU A 193 6.52 1.58 10.77
C LEU A 193 7.28 0.56 11.61
N TRP A 194 6.57 -0.07 12.54
CA TRP A 194 7.14 -1.00 13.50
C TRP A 194 6.40 -2.34 13.47
N SER A 195 7.15 -3.43 13.59
CA SER A 195 6.57 -4.77 13.71
C SER A 195 5.84 -4.92 15.05
N PRO A 196 4.57 -5.29 15.04
CA PRO A 196 3.87 -5.62 16.27
C PRO A 196 4.34 -6.95 16.91
N LEU A 197 5.18 -7.70 16.19
CA LEU A 197 5.66 -9.04 16.60
C LEU A 197 7.03 -9.03 17.25
N LYS A 198 7.84 -8.02 16.95
CA LYS A 198 9.21 -7.90 17.50
C LYS A 198 9.31 -6.62 18.32
N LYS A 199 9.82 -6.72 19.52
CA LYS A 199 10.21 -5.56 20.31
C LYS A 199 11.31 -4.84 19.51
N ASP A 200 11.11 -3.56 19.23
CA ASP A 200 12.02 -2.72 18.44
C ASP A 200 12.24 -3.17 16.97
N GLY A 201 11.26 -3.89 16.43
CA GLY A 201 11.27 -4.33 15.04
C GLY A 201 10.90 -3.22 14.06
N TYR A 202 11.83 -2.32 13.73
CA TYR A 202 11.65 -1.30 12.69
C TYR A 202 11.45 -1.95 11.32
N ILE A 203 10.38 -1.56 10.60
CA ILE A 203 10.02 -2.10 9.27
C ILE A 203 10.35 -1.10 8.16
N GLY A 204 10.15 0.19 8.41
CA GLY A 204 10.35 1.20 7.39
C GLY A 204 9.71 2.54 7.70
N ILE A 205 9.53 3.36 6.68
CA ILE A 205 9.00 4.71 6.77
C ILE A 205 7.97 4.92 5.67
N VAL A 206 6.86 5.57 6.02
CA VAL A 206 6.01 6.26 5.06
C VAL A 206 6.08 7.75 5.34
N GLY A 207 5.98 8.57 4.30
CA GLY A 207 6.09 9.99 4.49
C GLY A 207 5.46 10.78 3.36
N TYR A 208 5.33 12.07 3.57
CA TYR A 208 5.03 13.03 2.52
C TYR A 208 5.96 14.22 2.63
N PHE A 209 6.13 14.91 1.52
CA PHE A 209 6.95 16.09 1.44
C PHE A 209 6.39 17.10 0.45
N ASP A 210 6.67 18.37 0.72
CA ASP A 210 6.27 19.48 -0.14
C ASP A 210 7.35 20.56 -0.12
N THR A 211 7.40 21.36 -1.18
CA THR A 211 8.32 22.48 -1.26
C THR A 211 7.91 23.58 -0.29
N VAL A 212 8.88 24.15 0.42
CA VAL A 212 8.68 25.35 1.23
C VAL A 212 8.64 26.54 0.28
N LYS A 213 7.45 27.15 0.19
CA LYS A 213 7.28 28.41 -0.56
C LYS A 213 7.83 29.58 0.21
#